data_69928901f4529f872e0bfbdf7df71a25
#
_entry.id   69928901f4529f872e0bfbdf7df71a25
#
_cell.length_a   1.000
_cell.length_b   1.000
_cell.length_c   1.000
_cell.angle_alpha   90.00
_cell.angle_beta   90.00
_cell.angle_gamma   90.00
#
_symmetry.space_group_name_H-M   'P 1'
#
loop_
_entity.id
_entity.type
_entity.pdbx_description
1 polymer ?
#
loop_
_entity_poly.entity_id
_entity_poly.type
_entity_poly.pdbx_seq_one_letter_code
_entity_poly.pdbx_strand_id
1 'polypeptide(L)'
;MSKNSLVKFSLIENALDSIDLGLDYFYDATKEFTPRKYKQCLINMFHGSELILKEILSRVNIILIFDKNSLFKICKAPMTPTEDESYKLKSIDINSLCDEVMKHYSEEFKGKLGIVKGLAKERNKIQHFAIEISPEILSKLLSSLYIEVFKPSFRIILSEIDYVNQYNSIIEKQIIGAEQKFLKIQGDTDNYLALCPSCENHSHFILYKGTGYPVETYCICCDYKNEDIDMSDYLDCPECGFPSLIFDKDNNAGVCLNDKCYYGKEGGFVEMEPCENCDGFIIEGSCPECDKDVD
;
A
#
# COMPACT_ATOMS: atom_id res chain seq x y z
N MET A 1 30.11 -21.21 -18.03
CA MET A 1 30.16 -19.94 -17.29
C MET A 1 29.03 -19.05 -17.81
N SER A 2 27.98 -18.82 -17.01
CA SER A 2 26.85 -17.98 -17.39
C SER A 2 27.29 -16.54 -17.55
N LYS A 3 26.88 -15.90 -18.64
CA LYS A 3 27.03 -14.44 -18.81
C LYS A 3 26.50 -13.76 -17.55
N ASN A 4 27.29 -12.89 -16.94
CA ASN A 4 26.87 -12.01 -15.86
C ASN A 4 25.66 -11.22 -16.33
N SER A 5 24.47 -11.65 -15.97
CA SER A 5 23.26 -10.86 -16.16
C SER A 5 23.36 -9.68 -15.18
N LEU A 6 23.43 -8.47 -15.71
CA LEU A 6 23.32 -7.26 -14.90
C LEU A 6 21.94 -7.23 -14.25
N VAL A 7 21.91 -7.16 -12.93
CA VAL A 7 20.67 -6.92 -12.19
C VAL A 7 20.42 -5.41 -12.23
N LYS A 8 19.29 -5.02 -12.82
CA LYS A 8 18.83 -3.61 -12.84
C LYS A 8 17.55 -3.52 -12.01
N PHE A 9 17.50 -2.56 -11.11
CA PHE A 9 16.30 -2.15 -10.42
C PHE A 9 15.89 -0.76 -10.94
N SER A 10 14.62 -0.59 -11.24
CA SER A 10 14.02 0.73 -11.37
C SER A 10 13.95 1.41 -10.00
N LEU A 11 13.69 2.71 -9.99
CA LEU A 11 13.59 3.48 -8.73
C LEU A 11 12.46 2.93 -7.84
N ILE A 12 11.31 2.61 -8.45
CA ILE A 12 10.16 2.05 -7.74
C ILE A 12 10.44 0.63 -7.21
N GLU A 13 11.04 -0.26 -8.01
CA GLU A 13 11.39 -1.62 -7.55
C GLU A 13 12.34 -1.57 -6.36
N ASN A 14 13.38 -0.71 -6.40
CA ASN A 14 14.31 -0.54 -5.30
C ASN A 14 13.64 0.06 -4.04
N ALA A 15 12.66 0.98 -4.24
CA ALA A 15 11.87 1.51 -3.13
C ALA A 15 11.04 0.43 -2.46
N LEU A 16 10.29 -0.35 -3.24
CA LEU A 16 9.40 -1.40 -2.75
C LEU A 16 10.18 -2.55 -2.10
N ASP A 17 11.32 -2.96 -2.68
CA ASP A 17 12.21 -3.95 -2.08
C ASP A 17 12.71 -3.50 -0.71
N SER A 18 13.12 -2.23 -0.59
CA SER A 18 13.58 -1.68 0.69
C SER A 18 12.46 -1.61 1.73
N ILE A 19 11.24 -1.24 1.34
CA ILE A 19 10.08 -1.20 2.22
C ILE A 19 9.75 -2.62 2.69
N ASP A 20 9.66 -3.57 1.78
CA ASP A 20 9.33 -4.96 2.07
C ASP A 20 10.35 -5.60 3.02
N LEU A 21 11.63 -5.43 2.72
CA LEU A 21 12.72 -5.91 3.57
C LEU A 21 12.70 -5.26 4.97
N GLY A 22 12.40 -3.96 5.06
CA GLY A 22 12.24 -3.27 6.32
C GLY A 22 11.12 -3.84 7.18
N LEU A 23 9.98 -4.15 6.57
CA LEU A 23 8.83 -4.78 7.25
C LEU A 23 9.16 -6.21 7.70
N ASP A 24 9.85 -6.99 6.88
CA ASP A 24 10.28 -8.33 7.25
C ASP A 24 11.22 -8.30 8.46
N TYR A 25 12.18 -7.38 8.50
CA TYR A 25 13.04 -7.19 9.67
C TYR A 25 12.25 -6.78 10.92
N PHE A 26 11.20 -5.98 10.78
CA PHE A 26 10.32 -5.62 11.89
C PHE A 26 9.61 -6.87 12.45
N TYR A 27 8.92 -7.63 11.60
CA TYR A 27 8.19 -8.83 12.01
C TYR A 27 9.10 -9.92 12.60
N ASP A 28 10.27 -10.09 12.04
CA ASP A 28 11.27 -10.99 12.59
C ASP A 28 11.76 -10.55 13.97
N ALA A 29 11.92 -9.23 14.17
CA ALA A 29 12.33 -8.68 15.44
C ALA A 29 11.24 -8.77 16.53
N THR A 30 9.96 -8.76 16.14
CA THR A 30 8.83 -8.94 17.08
C THR A 30 8.71 -10.38 17.57
N LYS A 31 9.11 -11.36 16.76
CA LYS A 31 9.13 -12.79 17.17
C LYS A 31 10.28 -13.10 18.11
N GLU A 32 11.42 -12.52 17.85
CA GLU A 32 12.65 -12.69 18.64
C GLU A 32 13.34 -11.35 18.78
N PHE A 33 13.39 -10.80 20.00
CA PHE A 33 14.00 -9.50 20.25
C PHE A 33 15.47 -9.49 19.78
N THR A 34 15.71 -8.80 18.68
CA THR A 34 17.04 -8.72 18.07
C THR A 34 17.35 -7.28 17.68
N PRO A 35 18.16 -6.54 18.46
CA PRO A 35 18.49 -5.13 18.16
C PRO A 35 19.00 -4.90 16.75
N ARG A 36 19.73 -5.88 16.19
CA ARG A 36 20.23 -5.83 14.82
C ARG A 36 19.10 -5.73 13.80
N LYS A 37 18.02 -6.48 14.00
CA LYS A 37 16.86 -6.48 13.08
C LYS A 37 16.12 -5.15 13.14
N TYR A 38 15.91 -4.57 14.32
CA TYR A 38 15.36 -3.22 14.47
C TYR A 38 16.19 -2.16 13.76
N LYS A 39 17.52 -2.25 13.87
CA LYS A 39 18.43 -1.37 13.13
C LYS A 39 18.25 -1.50 11.62
N GLN A 40 18.17 -2.73 11.09
CA GLN A 40 17.96 -2.98 9.66
C GLN A 40 16.59 -2.49 9.20
N CYS A 41 15.55 -2.69 9.99
CA CYS A 41 14.22 -2.12 9.72
C CYS A 41 14.31 -0.62 9.48
N LEU A 42 14.88 0.15 10.43
CA LEU A 42 14.98 1.61 10.31
C LEU A 42 15.77 2.07 9.08
N ILE A 43 16.89 1.40 8.78
CA ILE A 43 17.72 1.75 7.63
C ILE A 43 16.94 1.54 6.33
N ASN A 44 16.25 0.40 6.20
CA ASN A 44 15.50 0.06 5.00
C ASN A 44 14.24 0.94 4.87
N MET A 45 13.55 1.24 5.98
CA MET A 45 12.40 2.15 5.96
C MET A 45 12.80 3.57 5.55
N PHE A 46 13.94 4.07 6.03
CA PHE A 46 14.45 5.36 5.58
C PHE A 46 14.76 5.32 4.08
N HIS A 47 15.49 4.31 3.62
CA HIS A 47 15.85 4.16 2.22
C HIS A 47 14.60 4.05 1.32
N GLY A 48 13.63 3.20 1.70
CA GLY A 48 12.36 3.08 1.00
C GLY A 48 11.58 4.40 0.94
N SER A 49 11.54 5.15 2.07
CA SER A 49 10.89 6.47 2.12
C SER A 49 11.55 7.49 1.21
N GLU A 50 12.88 7.53 1.17
CA GLU A 50 13.62 8.41 0.29
C GLU A 50 13.37 8.07 -1.19
N LEU A 51 13.43 6.78 -1.54
CA LEU A 51 13.27 6.32 -2.92
C LEU A 51 11.83 6.48 -3.43
N ILE A 52 10.81 6.22 -2.60
CA ILE A 52 9.41 6.39 -3.02
C ILE A 52 9.06 7.86 -3.29
N LEU A 53 9.59 8.79 -2.48
CA LEU A 53 9.43 10.22 -2.71
C LEU A 53 10.18 10.68 -3.97
N LYS A 54 11.35 10.11 -4.26
CA LYS A 54 12.05 10.35 -5.52
C LYS A 54 11.28 9.79 -6.72
N GLU A 55 10.66 8.62 -6.57
CA GLU A 55 9.84 8.03 -7.62
C GLU A 55 8.70 8.96 -8.04
N ILE A 56 7.89 9.45 -7.08
CA ILE A 56 6.78 10.36 -7.41
C ILE A 56 7.27 11.67 -8.03
N LEU A 57 8.40 12.23 -7.58
CA LEU A 57 8.98 13.41 -8.21
C LEU A 57 9.55 13.13 -9.61
N SER A 58 10.15 11.97 -9.82
CA SER A 58 10.70 11.60 -11.13
C SER A 58 9.62 11.50 -12.20
N ARG A 59 8.39 11.17 -11.82
CA ARG A 59 7.21 11.15 -12.71
C ARG A 59 6.79 12.54 -13.14
N VAL A 60 6.98 13.54 -12.28
CA VAL A 60 6.82 14.95 -12.69
C VAL A 60 7.95 15.36 -13.61
N ASN A 61 9.19 15.22 -13.15
CA ASN A 61 10.40 15.45 -13.95
C ASN A 61 11.62 14.81 -13.27
N ILE A 62 12.35 13.96 -14.00
CA ILE A 62 13.53 13.25 -13.49
C ILE A 62 14.62 14.16 -12.91
N ILE A 63 14.74 15.42 -13.39
CA ILE A 63 15.74 16.36 -12.90
C ILE A 63 15.51 16.79 -11.44
N LEU A 64 14.27 16.68 -10.94
CA LEU A 64 13.90 17.10 -9.58
C LEU A 64 14.54 16.24 -8.48
N ILE A 65 14.99 15.04 -8.81
CA ILE A 65 15.63 14.12 -7.85
C ILE A 65 17.13 14.33 -7.72
N PHE A 66 17.72 15.27 -8.46
CA PHE A 66 19.15 15.55 -8.48
C PHE A 66 19.52 16.91 -7.89
N ASP A 67 20.72 17.00 -7.32
CA ASP A 67 21.31 18.25 -6.87
C ASP A 67 21.57 19.19 -8.05
N LYS A 68 21.08 20.42 -7.97
CA LYS A 68 21.16 21.42 -9.05
C LYS A 68 22.60 21.71 -9.48
N ASN A 69 23.54 21.81 -8.52
CA ASN A 69 24.93 22.07 -8.86
C ASN A 69 25.59 20.88 -9.57
N SER A 70 25.17 19.67 -9.22
CA SER A 70 25.62 18.46 -9.89
C SER A 70 25.08 18.39 -11.32
N LEU A 71 23.80 18.73 -11.54
CA LEU A 71 23.19 18.83 -12.87
C LEU A 71 23.96 19.81 -13.78
N PHE A 72 24.21 21.03 -13.32
CA PHE A 72 24.93 22.04 -14.09
C PHE A 72 26.37 21.65 -14.46
N LYS A 73 27.02 20.82 -13.63
CA LYS A 73 28.38 20.36 -13.87
C LYS A 73 28.49 19.20 -14.84
N ILE A 74 27.51 18.32 -14.86
CA ILE A 74 27.59 17.04 -15.55
C ILE A 74 26.76 17.02 -16.83
N CYS A 75 25.52 17.56 -16.80
CA CYS A 75 24.64 17.52 -17.96
C CYS A 75 25.01 18.59 -18.98
N LYS A 76 25.01 18.18 -20.25
CA LYS A 76 25.05 19.10 -21.38
C LYS A 76 23.66 19.71 -21.59
N ALA A 77 23.60 20.89 -22.17
CA ALA A 77 22.29 21.49 -22.52
C ALA A 77 21.57 20.67 -23.64
N PRO A 78 20.23 20.49 -23.58
CA PRO A 78 19.32 20.82 -22.50
C PRO A 78 19.53 19.91 -21.28
N MET A 79 19.35 20.39 -20.10
CA MET A 79 19.70 19.75 -18.82
C MET A 79 18.98 18.43 -18.49
N THR A 80 18.66 17.63 -19.47
CA THR A 80 18.07 16.30 -19.29
C THR A 80 19.21 15.27 -19.23
N PRO A 81 19.43 14.61 -18.09
CA PRO A 81 20.52 13.65 -17.95
C PRO A 81 20.27 12.42 -18.81
N THR A 82 21.31 11.93 -19.46
CA THR A 82 21.32 10.58 -20.04
C THR A 82 21.44 9.54 -18.93
N GLU A 83 21.18 8.25 -19.24
CA GLU A 83 21.33 7.17 -18.26
C GLU A 83 22.72 7.15 -17.65
N ASP A 84 23.78 7.28 -18.47
CA ASP A 84 25.17 7.31 -18.00
C ASP A 84 25.51 8.54 -17.15
N GLU A 85 24.89 9.67 -17.42
CA GLU A 85 25.06 10.89 -16.63
C GLU A 85 24.34 10.76 -15.29
N SER A 86 23.16 10.14 -15.27
CA SER A 86 22.36 9.95 -14.06
C SER A 86 23.13 9.22 -12.96
N TYR A 87 23.96 8.23 -13.30
CA TYR A 87 24.81 7.52 -12.35
C TYR A 87 25.93 8.39 -11.73
N LYS A 88 26.27 9.51 -12.36
CA LYS A 88 27.32 10.45 -11.89
C LYS A 88 26.76 11.62 -11.13
N LEU A 89 25.42 11.82 -11.21
CA LEU A 89 24.75 12.92 -10.56
C LEU A 89 24.62 12.67 -9.06
N LYS A 90 24.83 13.72 -8.29
CA LYS A 90 24.52 13.72 -6.87
C LYS A 90 23.01 13.82 -6.70
N SER A 91 22.46 12.93 -5.87
CA SER A 91 21.06 13.00 -5.48
C SER A 91 20.77 14.25 -4.63
N ILE A 92 19.55 14.77 -4.72
CA ILE A 92 19.01 15.80 -3.83
C ILE A 92 19.06 15.32 -2.37
N ASP A 93 19.32 16.22 -1.43
CA ASP A 93 19.26 15.89 0.00
C ASP A 93 17.81 15.77 0.49
N ILE A 94 17.63 15.11 1.64
CA ILE A 94 16.28 14.76 2.13
C ILE A 94 15.41 15.99 2.45
N ASN A 95 15.99 17.10 2.90
CA ASN A 95 15.20 18.30 3.18
C ASN A 95 14.70 18.92 1.89
N SER A 96 15.60 19.09 0.92
CA SER A 96 15.26 19.58 -0.42
C SER A 96 14.29 18.64 -1.14
N LEU A 97 14.42 17.32 -0.98
CA LEU A 97 13.48 16.32 -1.50
C LEU A 97 12.07 16.55 -0.93
N CYS A 98 11.93 16.65 0.38
CA CYS A 98 10.64 16.93 1.02
C CYS A 98 10.04 18.26 0.57
N ASP A 99 10.88 19.29 0.41
CA ASP A 99 10.42 20.62 -0.03
C ASP A 99 9.95 20.59 -1.49
N GLU A 100 10.61 19.84 -2.38
CA GLU A 100 10.15 19.66 -3.77
C GLU A 100 8.87 18.81 -3.83
N VAL A 101 8.74 17.74 -3.04
CA VAL A 101 7.48 16.97 -2.95
C VAL A 101 6.33 17.87 -2.52
N MET A 102 6.52 18.72 -1.51
CA MET A 102 5.51 19.67 -1.04
C MET A 102 5.09 20.69 -2.08
N LYS A 103 5.94 21.05 -3.06
CA LYS A 103 5.57 21.95 -4.15
C LYS A 103 4.65 21.31 -5.18
N HIS A 104 4.84 20.01 -5.44
CA HIS A 104 4.11 19.30 -6.50
C HIS A 104 2.89 18.52 -5.98
N TYR A 105 2.90 18.11 -4.71
CA TYR A 105 1.90 17.26 -4.07
C TYR A 105 1.49 17.82 -2.70
N SER A 106 1.19 19.14 -2.65
CA SER A 106 0.90 19.83 -1.38
C SER A 106 -0.36 19.31 -0.68
N GLU A 107 -1.36 18.85 -1.40
CA GLU A 107 -2.61 18.35 -0.82
C GLU A 107 -2.39 17.02 -0.13
N GLU A 108 -1.62 16.13 -0.75
CA GLU A 108 -1.36 14.78 -0.25
C GLU A 108 -0.42 14.77 0.96
N PHE A 109 0.57 15.69 0.99
CA PHE A 109 1.65 15.66 1.98
C PHE A 109 1.68 16.83 2.98
N LYS A 110 0.68 17.70 2.99
CA LYS A 110 0.64 18.85 3.93
C LYS A 110 0.79 18.40 5.38
N GLY A 111 1.86 18.88 6.02
CA GLY A 111 2.15 18.57 7.44
C GLY A 111 2.74 17.18 7.69
N LYS A 112 2.91 16.32 6.67
CA LYS A 112 3.25 14.90 6.85
C LYS A 112 4.74 14.57 6.73
N LEU A 113 5.52 15.29 5.93
CA LEU A 113 6.92 14.93 5.64
C LEU A 113 7.91 15.19 6.78
N GLY A 114 7.45 15.70 7.91
CA GLY A 114 8.26 15.85 9.14
C GLY A 114 8.83 14.53 9.63
N ILE A 115 8.08 13.43 9.48
CA ILE A 115 8.49 12.09 9.88
C ILE A 115 9.72 11.59 9.10
N VAL A 116 9.79 11.85 7.79
CA VAL A 116 10.93 11.46 6.95
C VAL A 116 12.20 12.22 7.36
N LYS A 117 12.07 13.54 7.63
CA LYS A 117 13.16 14.36 8.15
C LYS A 117 13.64 13.87 9.53
N GLY A 118 12.70 13.43 10.39
CA GLY A 118 12.99 12.79 11.66
C GLY A 118 13.75 11.47 11.49
N LEU A 119 13.25 10.60 10.63
CA LEU A 119 13.85 9.30 10.33
C LEU A 119 15.28 9.43 9.76
N ALA A 120 15.52 10.46 8.94
CA ALA A 120 16.86 10.79 8.45
C ALA A 120 17.85 11.09 9.59
N LYS A 121 17.40 11.82 10.62
CA LYS A 121 18.21 12.10 11.81
C LYS A 121 18.50 10.83 12.61
N GLU A 122 17.51 9.98 12.80
CA GLU A 122 17.68 8.70 13.50
C GLU A 122 18.63 7.76 12.73
N ARG A 123 18.48 7.66 11.41
CA ARG A 123 19.41 6.89 10.56
C ARG A 123 20.85 7.38 10.71
N ASN A 124 21.07 8.68 10.76
CA ASN A 124 22.41 9.23 10.95
C ASN A 124 22.97 8.89 12.33
N LYS A 125 22.14 8.93 13.40
CA LYS A 125 22.55 8.46 14.72
C LYS A 125 22.94 6.98 14.71
N ILE A 126 22.12 6.13 14.07
CA ILE A 126 22.38 4.68 13.94
C ILE A 126 23.72 4.40 13.25
N GLN A 127 24.06 5.19 12.24
CA GLN A 127 25.30 5.00 11.49
C GLN A 127 26.56 5.43 12.26
N HIS A 128 26.43 6.41 13.15
CA HIS A 128 27.58 7.05 13.78
C HIS A 128 27.63 6.89 15.31
N PHE A 129 26.51 6.54 15.97
CA PHE A 129 26.38 6.50 17.42
C PHE A 129 25.52 5.29 17.88
N ALA A 130 25.44 5.12 19.20
CA ALA A 130 24.47 4.21 19.81
C ALA A 130 23.04 4.78 19.70
N ILE A 131 22.06 3.90 19.55
CA ILE A 131 20.65 4.25 19.51
C ILE A 131 19.87 3.38 20.51
N GLU A 132 18.97 4.00 21.22
CA GLU A 132 17.95 3.33 22.00
C GLU A 132 16.60 3.49 21.28
N ILE A 133 16.00 2.39 20.87
CA ILE A 133 14.66 2.39 20.27
C ILE A 133 13.88 1.21 20.82
N SER A 134 12.69 1.48 21.35
CA SER A 134 11.79 0.42 21.79
C SER A 134 10.99 -0.13 20.60
N PRO A 135 10.57 -1.41 20.65
CA PRO A 135 9.65 -2.00 19.68
C PRO A 135 8.37 -1.18 19.50
N GLU A 136 7.84 -0.65 20.60
CA GLU A 136 6.62 0.17 20.59
C GLU A 136 6.81 1.50 19.85
N ILE A 137 7.94 2.19 20.09
CA ILE A 137 8.28 3.43 19.37
C ILE A 137 8.45 3.14 17.88
N LEU A 138 9.10 2.02 17.52
CA LEU A 138 9.26 1.63 16.13
C LEU A 138 7.92 1.30 15.46
N SER A 139 7.03 0.56 16.14
CA SER A 139 5.69 0.26 15.62
C SER A 139 4.90 1.54 15.31
N LYS A 140 4.88 2.50 16.26
CA LYS A 140 4.24 3.80 16.05
C LYS A 140 4.87 4.57 14.88
N LEU A 141 6.19 4.55 14.76
CA LEU A 141 6.92 5.17 13.64
C LEU A 141 6.52 4.55 12.30
N LEU A 142 6.45 3.22 12.22
CA LEU A 142 6.05 2.53 10.99
C LEU A 142 4.60 2.82 10.61
N SER A 143 3.69 2.85 11.58
CA SER A 143 2.28 3.23 11.34
C SER A 143 2.18 4.67 10.82
N SER A 144 2.92 5.60 11.40
CA SER A 144 2.94 6.99 10.93
C SER A 144 3.58 7.12 9.55
N LEU A 145 4.66 6.39 9.26
CA LEU A 145 5.28 6.36 7.92
C LEU A 145 4.30 5.84 6.87
N TYR A 146 3.54 4.80 7.23
CA TYR A 146 2.51 4.28 6.33
C TYR A 146 1.47 5.34 6.00
N ILE A 147 0.84 5.94 7.02
CA ILE A 147 -0.25 6.91 6.85
C ILE A 147 0.23 8.20 6.17
N GLU A 148 1.40 8.70 6.57
CA GLU A 148 1.88 10.02 6.18
C GLU A 148 2.68 10.02 4.87
N VAL A 149 3.33 8.90 4.54
CA VAL A 149 4.27 8.84 3.40
C VAL A 149 3.91 7.76 2.39
N PHE A 150 3.83 6.50 2.80
CA PHE A 150 3.70 5.40 1.85
C PHE A 150 2.30 5.35 1.21
N LYS A 151 1.25 5.43 2.01
CA LYS A 151 -0.13 5.41 1.49
C LYS A 151 -0.38 6.51 0.46
N PRO A 152 -0.10 7.81 0.71
CA PRO A 152 -0.27 8.84 -0.31
C PRO A 152 0.64 8.63 -1.53
N SER A 153 1.89 8.16 -1.34
CA SER A 153 2.79 7.87 -2.45
C SER A 153 2.28 6.72 -3.32
N PHE A 154 1.79 5.64 -2.70
CA PHE A 154 1.23 4.49 -3.41
C PHE A 154 0.02 4.89 -4.25
N ARG A 155 -0.85 5.74 -3.72
CA ARG A 155 -2.02 6.26 -4.45
C ARG A 155 -1.63 7.06 -5.68
N ILE A 156 -0.65 7.96 -5.55
CA ILE A 156 -0.12 8.71 -6.69
C ILE A 156 0.41 7.75 -7.75
N ILE A 157 1.21 6.76 -7.34
CA ILE A 157 1.79 5.78 -8.25
C ILE A 157 0.71 4.96 -8.96
N LEU A 158 -0.27 4.46 -8.21
CA LEU A 158 -1.33 3.61 -8.74
C LEU A 158 -2.31 4.36 -9.65
N SER A 159 -2.58 5.65 -9.38
CA SER A 159 -3.43 6.46 -10.24
C SER A 159 -2.86 6.69 -11.65
N GLU A 160 -1.55 6.51 -11.82
CA GLU A 160 -0.84 6.68 -13.09
C GLU A 160 -0.50 5.35 -13.77
N ILE A 161 -0.88 4.20 -13.17
CA ILE A 161 -0.60 2.88 -13.73
C ILE A 161 -1.50 2.62 -14.94
N ASP A 162 -0.89 2.24 -16.06
CA ASP A 162 -1.57 1.64 -17.20
C ASP A 162 -1.64 0.12 -17.00
N TYR A 163 -2.82 -0.39 -16.66
CA TYR A 163 -3.06 -1.81 -16.34
C TYR A 163 -2.86 -2.78 -17.51
N VAL A 164 -2.76 -2.27 -18.74
CA VAL A 164 -2.45 -3.10 -19.92
C VAL A 164 -1.01 -3.62 -19.90
N ASN A 165 -0.13 -2.99 -19.13
CA ASN A 165 1.28 -3.35 -19.05
C ASN A 165 1.54 -4.37 -17.92
N GLN A 166 2.03 -5.56 -18.26
CA GLN A 166 2.37 -6.62 -17.30
C GLN A 166 3.35 -6.15 -16.19
N TYR A 167 4.27 -5.25 -16.51
CA TYR A 167 5.19 -4.66 -15.53
C TYR A 167 4.43 -3.89 -14.43
N ASN A 168 3.45 -3.10 -14.83
CA ASN A 168 2.62 -2.32 -13.92
C ASN A 168 1.81 -3.24 -12.98
N SER A 169 1.34 -4.39 -13.44
CA SER A 169 0.65 -5.36 -12.58
C SER A 169 1.56 -6.00 -11.51
N ILE A 170 2.86 -6.07 -11.76
CA ILE A 170 3.85 -6.53 -10.76
C ILE A 170 4.02 -5.46 -9.68
N ILE A 171 4.19 -4.21 -10.07
CA ILE A 171 4.32 -3.08 -9.15
C ILE A 171 3.08 -2.94 -8.26
N GLU A 172 1.88 -3.03 -8.85
CA GLU A 172 0.62 -3.03 -8.11
C GLU A 172 0.58 -4.11 -7.03
N LYS A 173 0.90 -5.36 -7.37
CA LYS A 173 0.94 -6.47 -6.41
C LYS A 173 1.95 -6.25 -5.28
N GLN A 174 3.10 -5.67 -5.58
CA GLN A 174 4.11 -5.35 -4.57
C GLN A 174 3.63 -4.24 -3.62
N ILE A 175 2.98 -3.19 -4.15
CA ILE A 175 2.37 -2.12 -3.34
C ILE A 175 1.31 -2.70 -2.40
N ILE A 176 0.38 -3.49 -2.93
CA ILE A 176 -0.68 -4.13 -2.15
C ILE A 176 -0.09 -5.03 -1.06
N GLY A 177 0.92 -5.82 -1.39
CA GLY A 177 1.61 -6.68 -0.41
C GLY A 177 2.27 -5.89 0.71
N ALA A 178 2.92 -4.78 0.39
CA ALA A 178 3.51 -3.88 1.39
C ALA A 178 2.42 -3.27 2.30
N GLU A 179 1.31 -2.84 1.72
CA GLU A 179 0.19 -2.26 2.46
C GLU A 179 -0.43 -3.25 3.43
N GLN A 180 -0.67 -4.48 3.03
CA GLN A 180 -1.14 -5.55 3.91
C GLN A 180 -0.20 -5.76 5.13
N LYS A 181 1.11 -5.69 4.93
CA LYS A 181 2.09 -5.77 6.02
C LYS A 181 1.98 -4.57 6.97
N PHE A 182 1.81 -3.36 6.46
CA PHE A 182 1.63 -2.16 7.31
C PHE A 182 0.34 -2.22 8.14
N LEU A 183 -0.76 -2.69 7.55
CA LEU A 183 -2.03 -2.83 8.25
C LEU A 183 -1.95 -3.80 9.43
N LYS A 184 -1.18 -4.88 9.30
CA LYS A 184 -0.89 -5.79 10.44
C LYS A 184 -0.20 -5.09 11.61
N ILE A 185 0.66 -4.11 11.35
CA ILE A 185 1.32 -3.31 12.40
C ILE A 185 0.30 -2.45 13.17
N GLN A 186 -0.76 -2.01 12.50
CA GLN A 186 -1.83 -1.22 13.11
C GLN A 186 -2.81 -2.07 13.94
N GLY A 187 -2.58 -3.39 14.03
CA GLY A 187 -3.44 -4.32 14.77
C GLY A 187 -4.55 -4.95 13.94
N ASP A 188 -4.55 -4.70 12.63
CA ASP A 188 -5.48 -5.32 11.70
C ASP A 188 -4.92 -6.69 11.29
N THR A 189 -5.26 -7.72 12.06
CA THR A 189 -4.75 -9.09 11.83
C THR A 189 -5.50 -9.82 10.73
N ASP A 190 -6.75 -9.42 10.46
CA ASP A 190 -7.65 -10.09 9.54
C ASP A 190 -8.08 -9.14 8.41
N ASN A 191 -7.11 -8.74 7.59
CA ASN A 191 -7.37 -7.90 6.43
C ASN A 191 -7.60 -8.75 5.19
N TYR A 192 -8.64 -8.44 4.47
CA TYR A 192 -8.94 -9.02 3.19
C TYR A 192 -8.78 -7.97 2.09
N LEU A 193 -8.25 -8.41 0.96
CA LEU A 193 -8.15 -7.62 -0.25
C LEU A 193 -9.25 -8.06 -1.21
N ALA A 194 -9.98 -7.10 -1.73
CA ALA A 194 -11.11 -7.33 -2.61
C ALA A 194 -11.08 -6.45 -3.85
N LEU A 195 -11.98 -6.73 -4.77
CA LEU A 195 -12.27 -5.86 -5.89
C LEU A 195 -12.95 -4.58 -5.35
N CYS A 196 -12.48 -3.41 -5.78
CA CYS A 196 -13.09 -2.15 -5.37
C CYS A 196 -14.40 -1.92 -6.12
N PRO A 197 -15.52 -1.68 -5.43
CA PRO A 197 -16.81 -1.45 -6.09
C PRO A 197 -16.87 -0.13 -6.87
N SER A 198 -15.91 0.77 -6.69
CA SER A 198 -15.86 2.06 -7.38
C SER A 198 -14.95 2.08 -8.60
N CYS A 199 -13.79 1.40 -8.54
CA CYS A 199 -12.80 1.44 -9.62
C CYS A 199 -12.44 0.06 -10.17
N GLU A 200 -13.05 -1.01 -9.67
CA GLU A 200 -12.88 -2.40 -10.12
C GLU A 200 -11.45 -2.94 -10.05
N ASN A 201 -10.56 -2.29 -9.27
CA ASN A 201 -9.21 -2.76 -9.05
C ASN A 201 -9.12 -3.63 -7.79
N HIS A 202 -8.26 -4.68 -7.81
CA HIS A 202 -7.94 -5.51 -6.65
C HIS A 202 -7.06 -4.76 -5.65
N SER A 203 -7.58 -3.70 -5.08
CA SER A 203 -6.87 -2.78 -4.17
C SER A 203 -7.77 -2.25 -3.05
N HIS A 204 -8.90 -2.92 -2.82
CA HIS A 204 -9.87 -2.58 -1.79
C HIS A 204 -9.61 -3.39 -0.53
N PHE A 205 -9.22 -2.71 0.54
CA PHE A 205 -8.95 -3.32 1.84
C PHE A 205 -10.20 -3.34 2.70
N ILE A 206 -10.49 -4.50 3.28
CA ILE A 206 -11.56 -4.70 4.25
C ILE A 206 -10.90 -4.90 5.61
N LEU A 207 -11.19 -3.99 6.54
CA LEU A 207 -10.55 -3.92 7.86
C LEU A 207 -11.51 -4.38 8.95
N TYR A 208 -11.13 -5.42 9.66
CA TYR A 208 -11.91 -6.01 10.75
C TYR A 208 -11.56 -5.45 12.14
N LYS A 209 -10.34 -4.89 12.32
CA LYS A 209 -9.85 -4.27 13.57
C LYS A 209 -10.10 -5.12 14.82
N GLY A 210 -9.97 -6.44 14.69
CA GLY A 210 -10.19 -7.39 15.78
C GLY A 210 -11.66 -7.68 16.12
N THR A 211 -12.60 -7.19 15.28
CA THR A 211 -14.02 -7.56 15.34
C THR A 211 -14.30 -8.77 14.45
N GLY A 212 -15.44 -9.44 14.63
CA GLY A 212 -15.85 -10.54 13.74
C GLY A 212 -16.49 -10.07 12.42
N TYR A 213 -16.54 -8.75 12.18
CA TYR A 213 -17.19 -8.14 11.01
C TYR A 213 -16.37 -6.95 10.50
N PRO A 214 -16.52 -6.54 9.22
CA PRO A 214 -15.87 -5.38 8.68
C PRO A 214 -16.28 -4.10 9.42
N VAL A 215 -15.32 -3.25 9.77
CA VAL A 215 -15.58 -1.96 10.44
C VAL A 215 -15.23 -0.77 9.55
N GLU A 216 -14.37 -0.97 8.59
CA GLU A 216 -13.92 0.05 7.65
C GLU A 216 -13.45 -0.62 6.37
N THR A 217 -13.69 0.02 5.24
CA THR A 217 -13.08 -0.39 3.99
C THR A 217 -12.47 0.82 3.28
N TYR A 218 -11.39 0.61 2.53
CA TYR A 218 -10.86 1.65 1.66
C TYR A 218 -10.12 1.07 0.46
N CYS A 219 -10.13 1.82 -0.63
CA CYS A 219 -9.39 1.49 -1.83
C CYS A 219 -8.14 2.36 -1.93
N ILE A 220 -6.97 1.72 -2.09
CA ILE A 220 -5.70 2.44 -2.26
C ILE A 220 -5.63 3.18 -3.61
N CYS A 221 -6.33 2.70 -4.64
CA CYS A 221 -6.33 3.30 -5.97
C CYS A 221 -7.21 4.54 -6.09
N CYS A 222 -8.47 4.49 -5.63
CA CYS A 222 -9.46 5.53 -5.90
C CYS A 222 -10.03 6.23 -4.67
N ASP A 223 -9.51 5.96 -3.49
CA ASP A 223 -9.98 6.51 -2.21
C ASP A 223 -11.41 6.15 -1.80
N TYR A 224 -12.03 5.23 -2.49
CA TYR A 224 -13.31 4.73 -2.05
C TYR A 224 -13.20 4.25 -0.60
N LYS A 225 -14.04 4.76 0.27
CA LYS A 225 -14.13 4.40 1.67
C LYS A 225 -15.57 4.10 2.02
N ASN A 226 -15.75 3.12 2.89
CA ASN A 226 -16.97 2.92 3.64
C ASN A 226 -16.59 2.85 5.12
N GLU A 227 -16.87 3.91 5.87
CA GLU A 227 -16.56 4.04 7.30
C GLU A 227 -17.80 3.77 8.16
N ASP A 228 -18.99 3.97 7.59
CA ASP A 228 -20.30 3.73 8.23
C ASP A 228 -20.87 2.38 7.77
N ILE A 229 -20.10 1.31 7.97
CA ILE A 229 -20.55 -0.04 7.62
C ILE A 229 -21.58 -0.47 8.65
N ASP A 230 -22.84 -0.56 8.24
CA ASP A 230 -23.85 -1.30 8.99
C ASP A 230 -23.59 -2.81 8.79
N MET A 231 -23.62 -3.58 9.88
CA MET A 231 -23.46 -5.04 9.78
C MET A 231 -24.45 -5.69 8.81
N SER A 232 -25.61 -5.06 8.60
CA SER A 232 -26.61 -5.50 7.63
C SER A 232 -26.18 -5.34 6.16
N ASP A 233 -25.17 -4.51 5.89
CA ASP A 233 -24.66 -4.29 4.53
C ASP A 233 -23.76 -5.45 4.05
N TYR A 234 -23.29 -6.29 4.98
CA TYR A 234 -22.40 -7.40 4.70
C TYR A 234 -23.00 -8.70 5.25
N LEU A 235 -23.33 -9.57 4.35
CA LEU A 235 -23.90 -10.88 4.66
C LEU A 235 -22.78 -11.94 4.76
N ASP A 236 -23.06 -13.02 5.45
CA ASP A 236 -22.15 -14.14 5.52
C ASP A 236 -22.04 -14.82 4.15
N CYS A 237 -20.82 -14.94 3.65
CA CYS A 237 -20.57 -15.64 2.41
C CYS A 237 -20.69 -17.16 2.62
N PRO A 238 -21.54 -17.87 1.84
CA PRO A 238 -21.74 -19.30 2.03
C PRO A 238 -20.47 -20.14 1.81
N GLU A 239 -19.52 -19.66 1.02
CA GLU A 239 -18.27 -20.36 0.72
C GLU A 239 -17.22 -20.17 1.82
N CYS A 240 -16.95 -18.91 2.23
CA CYS A 240 -15.87 -18.63 3.17
C CYS A 240 -16.31 -18.37 4.62
N GLY A 241 -17.61 -18.24 4.86
CA GLY A 241 -18.21 -18.02 6.19
C GLY A 241 -17.92 -16.63 6.79
N PHE A 242 -17.33 -15.70 6.02
CA PHE A 242 -17.06 -14.36 6.51
C PHE A 242 -18.16 -13.38 6.11
N PRO A 243 -18.49 -12.40 6.95
CA PRO A 243 -19.44 -11.33 6.63
C PRO A 243 -18.79 -10.37 5.62
N SER A 244 -18.69 -10.80 4.37
CA SER A 244 -18.02 -10.11 3.27
C SER A 244 -18.80 -10.19 1.95
N LEU A 245 -20.03 -10.72 1.99
CA LEU A 245 -20.89 -10.80 0.81
C LEU A 245 -21.72 -9.53 0.69
N ILE A 246 -21.67 -8.88 -0.47
CA ILE A 246 -22.48 -7.72 -0.83
C ILE A 246 -23.37 -8.04 -2.02
N PHE A 247 -24.51 -7.38 -2.11
CA PHE A 247 -25.41 -7.50 -3.26
C PHE A 247 -25.01 -6.51 -4.36
N ASP A 248 -24.68 -7.05 -5.52
CA ASP A 248 -24.43 -6.28 -6.74
C ASP A 248 -25.74 -6.14 -7.51
N LYS A 249 -26.32 -4.93 -7.48
CA LYS A 249 -27.59 -4.63 -8.14
C LYS A 249 -27.52 -4.72 -9.67
N ASP A 250 -26.35 -4.46 -10.25
CA ASP A 250 -26.17 -4.42 -11.70
C ASP A 250 -26.17 -5.84 -12.28
N ASN A 251 -25.64 -6.78 -11.54
CA ASN A 251 -25.57 -8.19 -11.92
C ASN A 251 -26.65 -9.06 -11.26
N ASN A 252 -27.44 -8.51 -10.34
CA ASN A 252 -28.42 -9.23 -9.52
C ASN A 252 -27.82 -10.47 -8.87
N ALA A 253 -26.67 -10.30 -8.23
CA ALA A 253 -25.87 -11.38 -7.67
C ALA A 253 -25.10 -10.94 -6.42
N GLY A 254 -24.68 -11.88 -5.58
CA GLY A 254 -23.79 -11.63 -4.45
C GLY A 254 -22.33 -11.68 -4.87
N VAL A 255 -21.53 -10.71 -4.43
CA VAL A 255 -20.08 -10.66 -4.63
C VAL A 255 -19.39 -10.73 -3.28
N CYS A 256 -18.51 -11.71 -3.09
CA CYS A 256 -17.70 -11.79 -1.88
C CYS A 256 -16.48 -10.86 -1.96
N LEU A 257 -16.35 -9.95 -1.01
CA LEU A 257 -15.22 -9.01 -0.94
C LEU A 257 -13.92 -9.65 -0.41
N ASN A 258 -13.95 -10.91 0.01
CA ASN A 258 -12.76 -11.66 0.40
C ASN A 258 -12.04 -12.22 -0.83
N ASP A 259 -10.87 -11.68 -1.17
CA ASP A 259 -10.06 -12.10 -2.32
C ASP A 259 -9.54 -13.55 -2.26
N LYS A 260 -9.59 -14.16 -1.07
CA LYS A 260 -9.22 -15.57 -0.85
C LYS A 260 -10.40 -16.52 -1.05
N CYS A 261 -11.60 -15.98 -1.16
CA CYS A 261 -12.81 -16.73 -1.43
C CYS A 261 -12.90 -17.06 -2.92
N TYR A 262 -13.48 -18.23 -3.25
CA TYR A 262 -13.78 -18.58 -4.63
C TYR A 262 -14.67 -17.53 -5.31
N TYR A 263 -15.72 -17.07 -4.60
CA TYR A 263 -16.63 -16.03 -5.09
C TYR A 263 -16.04 -14.61 -5.12
N GLY A 264 -14.84 -14.41 -4.58
CA GLY A 264 -14.13 -13.13 -4.66
C GLY A 264 -12.98 -13.16 -5.66
N LYS A 265 -12.20 -14.24 -5.65
CA LYS A 265 -10.93 -14.34 -6.37
C LYS A 265 -11.08 -14.57 -7.87
N GLU A 266 -12.05 -15.37 -8.27
CA GLU A 266 -12.22 -15.83 -9.65
C GLU A 266 -13.41 -15.16 -10.37
N GLY A 267 -14.01 -14.14 -9.73
CA GLY A 267 -15.20 -13.47 -10.25
C GLY A 267 -16.43 -14.37 -10.24
N GLY A 268 -16.45 -15.37 -9.35
CA GLY A 268 -17.64 -16.17 -9.09
C GLY A 268 -18.68 -15.29 -8.40
N PHE A 269 -19.94 -15.48 -8.78
CA PHE A 269 -21.09 -14.81 -8.16
C PHE A 269 -21.88 -15.82 -7.34
N VAL A 270 -22.32 -15.38 -6.16
CA VAL A 270 -23.31 -16.11 -5.38
C VAL A 270 -24.69 -15.78 -5.94
N GLU A 271 -25.53 -16.79 -6.16
CA GLU A 271 -26.92 -16.55 -6.51
C GLU A 271 -27.61 -15.82 -5.36
N MET A 272 -28.04 -14.59 -5.63
CA MET A 272 -28.54 -13.70 -4.59
C MET A 272 -29.59 -12.76 -5.21
N GLU A 273 -30.73 -12.65 -4.56
CA GLU A 273 -31.80 -11.76 -4.97
C GLU A 273 -32.54 -11.19 -3.74
N PRO A 274 -33.19 -10.02 -3.85
CA PRO A 274 -33.98 -9.48 -2.75
C PRO A 274 -35.12 -10.42 -2.35
N CYS A 275 -35.32 -10.58 -1.04
CA CYS A 275 -36.41 -11.40 -0.52
C CYS A 275 -37.75 -10.67 -0.62
N GLU A 276 -38.79 -11.30 -1.20
CA GLU A 276 -40.11 -10.71 -1.30
C GLU A 276 -40.87 -10.65 0.05
N ASN A 277 -40.39 -11.35 1.06
CA ASN A 277 -41.07 -11.48 2.37
C ASN A 277 -40.46 -10.63 3.49
N CYS A 278 -39.27 -10.13 3.30
CA CYS A 278 -38.54 -9.27 4.25
C CYS A 278 -37.59 -8.34 3.50
N ASP A 279 -36.91 -7.42 4.22
CA ASP A 279 -35.93 -6.51 3.63
C ASP A 279 -34.54 -7.17 3.42
N GLY A 280 -34.45 -8.49 3.60
CA GLY A 280 -33.24 -9.29 3.43
C GLY A 280 -33.05 -9.83 2.02
N PHE A 281 -32.16 -10.81 1.88
CA PHE A 281 -31.82 -11.43 0.61
C PHE A 281 -31.98 -12.95 0.67
N ILE A 282 -32.39 -13.51 -0.45
CA ILE A 282 -32.31 -14.96 -0.71
C ILE A 282 -30.90 -15.23 -1.21
N ILE A 283 -30.19 -16.15 -0.54
CA ILE A 283 -28.83 -16.56 -0.87
C ILE A 283 -28.87 -18.07 -1.14
N GLU A 284 -28.49 -18.48 -2.35
CA GLU A 284 -28.52 -19.89 -2.78
C GLU A 284 -29.87 -20.57 -2.49
N GLY A 285 -30.98 -19.85 -2.73
CA GLY A 285 -32.36 -20.37 -2.60
C GLY A 285 -32.94 -20.30 -1.18
N SER A 286 -32.22 -19.78 -0.17
CA SER A 286 -32.79 -19.61 1.19
C SER A 286 -32.59 -18.18 1.70
N CYS A 287 -33.59 -17.67 2.44
CA CYS A 287 -33.47 -16.37 3.10
C CYS A 287 -33.12 -16.58 4.57
N PRO A 288 -31.89 -16.15 5.02
CA PRO A 288 -31.46 -16.34 6.40
C PRO A 288 -32.36 -15.64 7.45
N GLU A 289 -32.99 -14.52 7.05
CA GLU A 289 -33.79 -13.71 7.97
C GLU A 289 -35.23 -14.25 8.18
N CYS A 290 -35.82 -14.85 7.20
CA CYS A 290 -37.17 -15.36 7.34
C CYS A 290 -37.29 -16.88 7.34
N ASP A 291 -36.17 -17.58 7.32
CA ASP A 291 -36.09 -19.07 7.43
C ASP A 291 -37.03 -19.80 6.44
N LYS A 292 -37.21 -19.19 5.27
CA LYS A 292 -38.08 -19.73 4.23
C LYS A 292 -37.24 -20.18 3.05
N ASP A 293 -37.30 -21.50 2.81
CA ASP A 293 -36.88 -22.04 1.53
C ASP A 293 -37.86 -21.49 0.44
N VAL A 294 -37.27 -20.95 -0.62
CA VAL A 294 -38.04 -20.50 -1.79
C VAL A 294 -38.07 -21.68 -2.75
N ASP A 295 -39.25 -22.31 -2.91
CA ASP A 295 -39.52 -23.41 -3.85
C ASP A 295 -39.36 -23.02 -5.33
#